data_d386ee6027d4b27019e133bd28c4c916
#
_entry.id   d386ee6027d4b27019e133bd28c4c916
#
_cell.length_a   1.000
_cell.length_b   1.000
_cell.length_c   1.000
_cell.angle_alpha   90.00
_cell.angle_beta   90.00
_cell.angle_gamma   90.00
#
_symmetry.space_group_name_H-M   'P 1'
#
loop_
_entity.id
_entity.type
_entity.pdbx_description
1 polymer ?
#
loop_
_entity_poly.entity_id
_entity_poly.type
_entity_poly.pdbx_seq_one_letter_code
_entity_poly.pdbx_strand_id
1 'polypeptide(L)'
;MTATPAENFRLTVLNPEGRDPQQQLHRVPAPGESGHPPINFHAFAACTLGAFHRDPRRAIAEQTPVLLLLRSDFRASERAFDNLKRQGRAVAVSLKETGLHQIGQQLRDPRKLARFMKIVGEADGCIATTPEAAEIYQRIHTKRNPSTVAFVPTPYPIEDQRWNFSVPIPEQSGIFVGTREWDVPSRNHLAALIVARQLCEATDAPVTVTNLDGYRGRRLLSELKFPEGKLRLIEKWKSYPDYLRAIAQHKIVLQLDRSHVPGQVAGDALLCRIPCVGGDGTIERITFPKTCGEGRSINEIASIAADLLKYPDLREAIMRESQVHARERLSFEAARSQLAKFFVHLQGATAPWPREPAASGSQ
;
A
#
# COMPACT_ATOMS: atom_id res chain seq x y z
N MET A 1 -25.39 -3.81 -23.60
CA MET A 1 -25.14 -3.97 -22.16
C MET A 1 -24.76 -2.59 -21.62
N THR A 2 -25.56 -1.99 -20.76
CA THR A 2 -25.23 -0.70 -20.12
C THR A 2 -24.13 -0.94 -19.11
N ALA A 3 -22.98 -0.23 -19.28
CA ALA A 3 -21.86 -0.29 -18.35
C ALA A 3 -22.34 -0.02 -16.91
N THR A 4 -21.85 -0.81 -15.95
CA THR A 4 -22.18 -0.58 -14.55
C THR A 4 -21.62 0.77 -14.08
N PRO A 5 -22.25 1.48 -13.15
CA PRO A 5 -21.74 2.77 -12.64
C PRO A 5 -20.27 2.73 -12.19
N ALA A 6 -19.78 1.56 -11.80
CA ALA A 6 -18.39 1.36 -11.38
C ALA A 6 -17.39 1.37 -12.55
N GLU A 7 -17.78 0.96 -13.77
CA GLU A 7 -16.87 0.89 -14.92
C GLU A 7 -16.42 2.27 -15.42
N ASN A 8 -17.28 3.26 -15.31
CA ASN A 8 -17.00 4.65 -15.74
C ASN A 8 -16.47 5.54 -14.61
N PHE A 9 -16.33 5.00 -13.40
CA PHE A 9 -15.81 5.78 -12.28
C PHE A 9 -14.32 6.11 -12.47
N ARG A 10 -13.97 7.39 -12.36
CA ARG A 10 -12.60 7.91 -12.42
C ARG A 10 -12.31 8.69 -11.14
N LEU A 11 -11.11 8.55 -10.59
CA LEU A 11 -10.66 9.24 -9.38
C LEU A 11 -9.40 10.03 -9.64
N THR A 12 -9.38 11.29 -9.28
CA THR A 12 -8.15 12.07 -9.20
C THR A 12 -7.55 11.96 -7.82
N VAL A 13 -6.32 11.47 -7.73
CA VAL A 13 -5.51 11.52 -6.50
C VAL A 13 -4.63 12.75 -6.56
N LEU A 14 -4.76 13.63 -5.55
CA LEU A 14 -3.98 14.86 -5.46
C LEU A 14 -3.01 14.79 -4.28
N ASN A 15 -1.71 14.85 -4.59
CA ASN A 15 -0.60 14.88 -3.61
C ASN A 15 0.11 16.24 -3.68
N PRO A 16 -0.42 17.30 -3.03
CA PRO A 16 0.11 18.67 -3.16
C PRO A 16 1.57 18.73 -2.74
N GLU A 17 2.42 19.36 -3.58
CA GLU A 17 3.86 19.49 -3.35
C GLU A 17 4.59 18.14 -3.18
N GLY A 18 3.98 17.03 -3.60
CA GLY A 18 4.62 15.70 -3.63
C GLY A 18 5.76 15.64 -4.66
N ARG A 19 6.63 14.64 -4.51
CA ARG A 19 7.73 14.38 -5.46
C ARG A 19 7.38 13.32 -6.50
N ASP A 20 6.36 12.51 -6.22
CA ASP A 20 5.95 11.41 -7.09
C ASP A 20 5.56 11.92 -8.49
N PRO A 21 5.82 11.18 -9.57
CA PRO A 21 5.46 11.58 -10.93
C PRO A 21 3.96 11.82 -11.08
N GLN A 22 3.59 12.84 -11.87
CA GLN A 22 2.20 13.04 -12.26
C GLN A 22 1.87 12.10 -13.42
N GLN A 23 0.65 11.53 -13.41
CA GLN A 23 0.20 10.57 -14.41
C GLN A 23 -1.28 10.75 -14.71
N GLN A 24 -1.64 10.73 -16.00
CA GLN A 24 -2.98 10.51 -16.50
C GLN A 24 -3.05 9.05 -16.98
N LEU A 25 -4.03 8.29 -16.52
CA LEU A 25 -4.06 6.85 -16.72
C LEU A 25 -5.24 6.46 -17.62
N HIS A 26 -4.94 5.97 -18.80
CA HIS A 26 -5.94 5.41 -19.73
C HIS A 26 -5.99 3.87 -19.66
N ARG A 27 -4.98 3.26 -19.06
CA ARG A 27 -4.87 1.83 -18.77
C ARG A 27 -3.98 1.60 -17.54
N VAL A 28 -4.02 0.41 -16.99
CA VAL A 28 -3.07 0.00 -15.95
C VAL A 28 -1.67 -0.09 -16.57
N PRO A 29 -0.65 0.62 -16.02
CA PRO A 29 0.72 0.56 -16.54
C PRO A 29 1.28 -0.86 -16.45
N ALA A 30 2.04 -1.28 -17.46
CA ALA A 30 2.79 -2.53 -17.40
C ALA A 30 4.11 -2.34 -16.60
N PRO A 31 4.69 -3.44 -16.07
CA PRO A 31 6.00 -3.39 -15.44
C PRO A 31 7.07 -2.83 -16.37
N GLY A 32 7.82 -1.83 -15.91
CA GLY A 32 8.90 -1.19 -16.68
C GLY A 32 8.45 -0.07 -17.63
N GLU A 33 7.16 0.22 -17.73
CA GLU A 33 6.71 1.41 -18.45
C GLU A 33 7.14 2.70 -17.74
N SER A 34 7.24 3.78 -18.53
CA SER A 34 7.54 5.12 -18.00
C SER A 34 6.45 5.57 -17.03
N GLY A 35 6.86 6.20 -15.94
CA GLY A 35 5.96 6.69 -14.89
C GLY A 35 6.13 5.95 -13.57
N HIS A 36 5.19 6.13 -12.68
CA HIS A 36 5.20 5.46 -11.38
C HIS A 36 4.44 4.13 -11.47
N PRO A 37 4.95 3.04 -10.89
CA PRO A 37 4.21 1.78 -10.82
C PRO A 37 2.88 1.98 -10.06
N PRO A 38 1.85 1.15 -10.34
CA PRO A 38 0.52 1.28 -9.76
C PRO A 38 0.48 0.70 -8.32
N ILE A 39 1.25 1.30 -7.41
CA ILE A 39 1.35 0.96 -5.99
C ILE A 39 1.04 2.17 -5.11
N ASN A 40 0.83 1.97 -3.84
CA ASN A 40 0.49 3.01 -2.88
C ASN A 40 -0.70 3.86 -3.39
N PHE A 41 -0.65 5.18 -3.26
CA PHE A 41 -1.73 6.04 -3.72
C PHE A 41 -1.84 6.16 -5.25
N HIS A 42 -0.80 5.81 -6.02
CA HIS A 42 -0.92 5.65 -7.47
C HIS A 42 -1.82 4.48 -7.87
N ALA A 43 -1.93 3.46 -7.01
CA ALA A 43 -2.83 2.34 -7.25
C ALA A 43 -4.32 2.75 -7.24
N PHE A 44 -4.70 3.75 -6.43
CA PHE A 44 -6.07 4.29 -6.42
C PHE A 44 -6.41 5.03 -7.74
N ALA A 45 -5.46 5.78 -8.29
CA ALA A 45 -5.62 6.35 -9.62
C ALA A 45 -5.65 5.28 -10.71
N ALA A 46 -4.77 4.28 -10.62
CA ALA A 46 -4.65 3.22 -11.62
C ALA A 46 -5.87 2.29 -11.65
N CYS A 47 -6.40 1.88 -10.49
CA CYS A 47 -7.57 0.99 -10.44
C CYS A 47 -8.84 1.66 -10.99
N THR A 48 -8.89 2.99 -11.01
CA THR A 48 -10.02 3.76 -11.56
C THR A 48 -9.73 4.35 -12.95
N LEU A 49 -8.58 4.12 -13.51
CA LEU A 49 -8.10 4.76 -14.76
C LEU A 49 -8.25 6.28 -14.71
N GLY A 50 -7.97 6.85 -13.56
CA GLY A 50 -8.04 8.28 -13.29
C GLY A 50 -6.67 8.96 -13.40
N ALA A 51 -6.39 9.92 -12.50
CA ALA A 51 -5.17 10.71 -12.54
C ALA A 51 -4.49 10.79 -11.17
N PHE A 52 -3.16 10.95 -11.20
CA PHE A 52 -2.37 11.31 -10.03
C PHE A 52 -1.69 12.65 -10.29
N HIS A 53 -2.03 13.67 -9.53
CA HIS A 53 -1.50 15.02 -9.70
C HIS A 53 -0.81 15.53 -8.43
N ARG A 54 0.10 16.49 -8.64
CA ARG A 54 0.73 17.31 -7.58
C ARG A 54 0.23 18.73 -7.61
N ASP A 55 -0.21 19.19 -8.78
CA ASP A 55 -0.74 20.53 -9.02
C ASP A 55 -2.26 20.53 -8.82
N PRO A 56 -2.78 21.30 -7.84
CA PRO A 56 -4.23 21.45 -7.63
C PRO A 56 -5.00 21.95 -8.85
N ARG A 57 -4.38 22.78 -9.72
CA ARG A 57 -5.02 23.28 -10.94
C ARG A 57 -5.37 22.16 -11.91
N ARG A 58 -4.47 21.19 -12.07
CA ARG A 58 -4.72 19.99 -12.90
C ARG A 58 -5.84 19.13 -12.31
N ALA A 59 -5.81 18.90 -10.99
CA ALA A 59 -6.85 18.13 -10.33
C ALA A 59 -8.24 18.80 -10.47
N ILE A 60 -8.31 20.11 -10.47
CA ILE A 60 -9.56 20.85 -10.71
C ILE A 60 -10.04 20.65 -12.16
N ALA A 61 -9.13 20.67 -13.15
CA ALA A 61 -9.48 20.53 -14.55
C ALA A 61 -10.08 19.16 -14.91
N GLU A 62 -9.71 18.08 -14.20
CA GLU A 62 -10.19 16.70 -14.46
C GLU A 62 -11.70 16.49 -14.25
N GLN A 63 -12.35 17.38 -13.50
CA GLN A 63 -13.78 17.28 -13.17
C GLN A 63 -14.24 15.94 -12.53
N THR A 64 -13.34 15.14 -12.03
CA THR A 64 -13.61 13.90 -11.30
C THR A 64 -13.61 14.11 -9.78
N PRO A 65 -14.15 13.21 -8.96
CA PRO A 65 -13.94 13.22 -7.52
C PRO A 65 -12.45 13.24 -7.15
N VAL A 66 -12.12 13.85 -6.02
CA VAL A 66 -10.74 14.03 -5.61
C VAL A 66 -10.47 13.30 -4.30
N LEU A 67 -9.41 12.48 -4.29
CA LEU A 67 -8.76 11.99 -3.08
C LEU A 67 -7.55 12.88 -2.80
N LEU A 68 -7.69 13.78 -1.83
CA LEU A 68 -6.63 14.69 -1.41
C LEU A 68 -5.77 14.05 -0.34
N LEU A 69 -4.45 13.97 -0.58
CA LEU A 69 -3.49 13.44 0.38
C LEU A 69 -3.02 14.52 1.35
N LEU A 70 -3.13 14.20 2.64
CA LEU A 70 -2.62 15.02 3.73
C LEU A 70 -1.18 14.60 4.05
N ARG A 71 -0.24 15.54 3.93
CA ARG A 71 1.18 15.24 4.10
C ARG A 71 1.95 16.36 4.80
N SER A 72 3.14 16.03 5.30
CA SER A 72 4.11 16.97 5.88
C SER A 72 3.51 17.78 7.04
N ASP A 73 3.40 19.10 6.89
CA ASP A 73 2.79 20.01 7.86
C ASP A 73 1.34 20.39 7.52
N PHE A 74 0.76 19.73 6.51
CA PHE A 74 -0.60 19.92 5.99
C PHE A 74 -0.92 21.28 5.35
N ARG A 75 0.01 22.23 5.30
CA ARG A 75 -0.26 23.57 4.73
C ARG A 75 -0.62 23.51 3.24
N ALA A 76 0.13 22.75 2.46
CA ALA A 76 -0.15 22.59 1.04
C ALA A 76 -1.47 21.86 0.81
N SER A 77 -1.76 20.84 1.63
CA SER A 77 -3.03 20.11 1.59
C SER A 77 -4.21 21.00 1.98
N GLU A 78 -4.06 21.85 3.01
CA GLU A 78 -5.10 22.82 3.42
C GLU A 78 -5.41 23.80 2.29
N ARG A 79 -4.40 24.44 1.69
CA ARG A 79 -4.62 25.35 0.55
C ARG A 79 -5.30 24.67 -0.64
N ALA A 80 -4.90 23.44 -0.94
CA ALA A 80 -5.52 22.64 -2.00
C ALA A 80 -6.97 22.29 -1.66
N PHE A 81 -7.24 21.90 -0.41
CA PHE A 81 -8.58 21.61 0.10
C PHE A 81 -9.51 22.80 -0.04
N ASP A 82 -9.12 23.97 0.49
CA ASP A 82 -9.92 25.21 0.42
C ASP A 82 -10.22 25.61 -1.04
N ASN A 83 -9.27 25.41 -1.95
CA ASN A 83 -9.46 25.68 -3.36
C ASN A 83 -10.45 24.72 -4.03
N LEU A 84 -10.31 23.41 -3.79
CA LEU A 84 -11.22 22.39 -4.32
C LEU A 84 -12.66 22.61 -3.80
N LYS A 85 -12.82 22.91 -2.52
CA LYS A 85 -14.14 23.20 -1.91
C LYS A 85 -14.79 24.44 -2.50
N ARG A 86 -14.04 25.52 -2.74
CA ARG A 86 -14.56 26.73 -3.43
C ARG A 86 -15.02 26.44 -4.86
N GLN A 87 -14.44 25.43 -5.52
CA GLN A 87 -14.84 25.00 -6.86
C GLN A 87 -15.98 23.95 -6.83
N GLY A 88 -16.59 23.71 -5.67
CA GLY A 88 -17.71 22.75 -5.53
C GLY A 88 -17.33 21.28 -5.74
N ARG A 89 -16.04 20.95 -5.59
CA ARG A 89 -15.59 19.57 -5.82
C ARG A 89 -15.94 18.65 -4.67
N ALA A 90 -16.29 17.40 -4.97
CA ALA A 90 -16.37 16.34 -3.98
C ALA A 90 -14.96 15.91 -3.57
N VAL A 91 -14.60 16.14 -2.31
CA VAL A 91 -13.24 15.90 -1.77
C VAL A 91 -13.30 14.90 -0.65
N ALA A 92 -12.71 13.73 -0.88
CA ALA A 92 -12.31 12.83 0.20
C ALA A 92 -10.84 13.09 0.57
N VAL A 93 -10.48 12.88 1.83
CA VAL A 93 -9.11 13.08 2.32
C VAL A 93 -8.51 11.79 2.84
N SER A 94 -7.18 11.66 2.75
CA SER A 94 -6.42 10.56 3.34
C SER A 94 -5.05 11.05 3.80
N LEU A 95 -4.54 10.54 4.93
CA LEU A 95 -3.14 10.73 5.30
C LEU A 95 -2.23 10.03 4.29
N LYS A 96 -1.17 10.69 3.86
CA LYS A 96 -0.16 10.07 2.97
C LYS A 96 0.58 8.94 3.69
N GLU A 97 0.94 9.17 4.94
CA GLU A 97 1.58 8.20 5.83
C GLU A 97 0.53 7.68 6.82
N THR A 98 0.04 6.47 6.58
CA THR A 98 -1.15 5.93 7.24
C THR A 98 -0.87 4.87 8.28
N GLY A 99 0.39 4.50 8.52
CA GLY A 99 0.75 3.63 9.65
C GLY A 99 0.53 4.34 10.98
N LEU A 100 0.02 3.63 11.97
CA LEU A 100 -0.35 4.21 13.27
C LEU A 100 0.82 4.95 13.94
N HIS A 101 2.04 4.38 13.85
CA HIS A 101 3.24 5.02 14.37
C HIS A 101 3.54 6.35 13.67
N GLN A 102 3.46 6.39 12.34
CA GLN A 102 3.69 7.61 11.56
C GLN A 102 2.62 8.66 11.84
N ILE A 103 1.35 8.27 11.95
CA ILE A 103 0.26 9.17 12.34
C ILE A 103 0.55 9.78 13.71
N GLY A 104 0.90 8.93 14.70
CA GLY A 104 1.22 9.40 16.05
C GLY A 104 2.40 10.38 16.09
N GLN A 105 3.44 10.15 15.30
CA GLN A 105 4.57 11.09 15.17
C GLN A 105 4.16 12.40 14.48
N GLN A 106 3.38 12.31 13.41
CA GLN A 106 3.00 13.47 12.61
C GLN A 106 2.06 14.41 13.38
N LEU A 107 1.14 13.85 14.18
CA LEU A 107 0.14 14.63 14.92
C LEU A 107 0.59 15.06 16.33
N ARG A 108 1.83 14.80 16.74
CA ARG A 108 2.39 15.33 18.00
C ARG A 108 2.47 16.87 18.00
N ASP A 109 2.66 17.48 16.85
CA ASP A 109 2.68 18.95 16.73
C ASP A 109 1.24 19.48 16.80
N PRO A 110 0.91 20.35 17.80
CA PRO A 110 -0.45 20.89 17.96
C PRO A 110 -0.96 21.66 16.73
N ARG A 111 -0.07 22.33 15.99
CA ARG A 111 -0.44 23.08 14.78
C ARG A 111 -0.81 22.13 13.63
N LYS A 112 -0.07 21.05 13.49
CA LYS A 112 -0.41 20.00 12.51
C LYS A 112 -1.70 19.32 12.89
N LEU A 113 -1.88 18.97 14.16
CA LEU A 113 -3.10 18.35 14.65
C LEU A 113 -4.32 19.26 14.39
N ALA A 114 -4.23 20.55 14.70
CA ALA A 114 -5.32 21.49 14.46
C ALA A 114 -5.72 21.58 12.96
N ARG A 115 -4.73 21.65 12.04
CA ARG A 115 -5.00 21.61 10.59
C ARG A 115 -5.62 20.29 10.16
N PHE A 116 -5.08 19.18 10.66
CA PHE A 116 -5.60 17.85 10.36
C PHE A 116 -7.07 17.74 10.78
N MET A 117 -7.39 18.13 12.02
CA MET A 117 -8.77 18.11 12.53
C MET A 117 -9.72 18.99 11.71
N LYS A 118 -9.28 20.21 11.33
CA LYS A 118 -10.05 21.09 10.45
C LYS A 118 -10.36 20.42 9.13
N ILE A 119 -9.32 19.98 8.41
CA ILE A 119 -9.48 19.42 7.06
C ILE A 119 -10.34 18.15 7.10
N VAL A 120 -10.06 17.24 8.04
CA VAL A 120 -10.83 16.00 8.20
C VAL A 120 -12.28 16.30 8.58
N GLY A 121 -12.51 17.24 9.50
CA GLY A 121 -13.85 17.61 9.95
C GLY A 121 -14.73 18.24 8.86
N GLU A 122 -14.13 18.99 7.93
CA GLU A 122 -14.82 19.71 6.85
C GLU A 122 -14.86 18.96 5.51
N ALA A 123 -14.12 17.85 5.37
CA ALA A 123 -14.12 17.04 4.16
C ALA A 123 -15.50 16.43 3.86
N ASP A 124 -15.79 16.14 2.61
CA ASP A 124 -17.01 15.41 2.25
C ASP A 124 -16.96 13.96 2.72
N GLY A 125 -15.74 13.39 2.77
CA GLY A 125 -15.49 12.09 3.33
C GLY A 125 -14.00 11.82 3.56
N CYS A 126 -13.70 10.64 4.11
CA CYS A 126 -12.34 10.19 4.37
C CYS A 126 -12.14 8.77 3.83
N ILE A 127 -10.99 8.53 3.22
CA ILE A 127 -10.57 7.19 2.80
C ILE A 127 -9.35 6.79 3.64
N ALA A 128 -9.48 5.68 4.34
CA ALA A 128 -8.41 5.09 5.14
C ALA A 128 -7.86 3.84 4.47
N THR A 129 -6.54 3.69 4.45
CA THR A 129 -5.88 2.49 3.94
C THR A 129 -5.58 1.47 5.04
N THR A 130 -5.88 1.84 6.31
CA THR A 130 -5.78 0.97 7.47
C THR A 130 -7.03 1.12 8.36
N PRO A 131 -7.47 0.07 9.08
CA PRO A 131 -8.59 0.18 10.02
C PRO A 131 -8.36 1.23 11.10
N GLU A 132 -7.13 1.33 11.60
CA GLU A 132 -6.76 2.28 12.67
C GLU A 132 -6.89 3.74 12.19
N ALA A 133 -6.51 4.03 10.94
CA ALA A 133 -6.73 5.35 10.34
C ALA A 133 -8.23 5.64 10.17
N ALA A 134 -9.04 4.63 9.81
CA ALA A 134 -10.49 4.79 9.70
C ALA A 134 -11.11 5.18 11.05
N GLU A 135 -10.70 4.54 12.15
CA GLU A 135 -11.17 4.90 13.49
C GLU A 135 -10.81 6.34 13.88
N ILE A 136 -9.59 6.79 13.53
CA ILE A 136 -9.17 8.17 13.78
C ILE A 136 -10.06 9.15 13.00
N TYR A 137 -10.32 8.88 11.72
CA TYR A 137 -11.20 9.72 10.92
C TYR A 137 -12.64 9.75 11.46
N GLN A 138 -13.19 8.60 11.84
CA GLN A 138 -14.54 8.50 12.40
C GLN A 138 -14.72 9.34 13.66
N ARG A 139 -13.70 9.37 14.52
CA ARG A 139 -13.73 10.17 15.76
C ARG A 139 -13.69 11.68 15.51
N ILE A 140 -13.13 12.12 14.40
CA ILE A 140 -12.92 13.54 14.07
C ILE A 140 -14.02 14.05 13.14
N HIS A 141 -14.52 13.23 12.23
CA HIS A 141 -15.43 13.64 11.18
C HIS A 141 -16.78 14.13 11.75
N THR A 142 -17.08 15.42 11.55
CA THR A 142 -18.21 16.09 12.20
C THR A 142 -19.58 15.62 11.72
N LYS A 143 -19.69 15.11 10.50
CA LYS A 143 -20.96 14.62 9.92
C LYS A 143 -21.50 13.38 10.62
N ARG A 144 -20.73 12.72 11.47
CA ARG A 144 -21.08 11.53 12.25
C ARG A 144 -21.85 10.43 11.49
N ASN A 145 -21.76 10.44 10.17
CA ASN A 145 -22.34 9.42 9.34
C ASN A 145 -21.25 8.39 9.03
N PRO A 146 -21.37 7.13 9.47
CA PRO A 146 -20.37 6.10 9.23
C PRO A 146 -20.01 5.91 7.74
N SER A 147 -20.95 6.18 6.84
CA SER A 147 -20.74 6.05 5.40
C SER A 147 -19.87 7.15 4.78
N THR A 148 -19.49 8.20 5.53
CA THR A 148 -18.57 9.25 5.08
C THR A 148 -17.09 8.92 5.38
N VAL A 149 -16.82 7.81 6.05
CA VAL A 149 -15.46 7.28 6.25
C VAL A 149 -15.41 5.86 5.68
N ALA A 150 -14.60 5.64 4.67
CA ALA A 150 -14.40 4.34 4.06
C ALA A 150 -13.01 3.76 4.37
N PHE A 151 -12.99 2.50 4.79
CA PHE A 151 -11.76 1.71 4.80
C PHE A 151 -11.63 1.02 3.44
N VAL A 152 -10.64 1.46 2.67
CA VAL A 152 -10.29 0.88 1.36
C VAL A 152 -8.80 0.56 1.41
N PRO A 153 -8.42 -0.71 1.56
CA PRO A 153 -7.01 -1.11 1.58
C PRO A 153 -6.33 -0.75 0.26
N THR A 154 -5.02 -0.53 0.31
CA THR A 154 -4.25 -0.19 -0.90
C THR A 154 -4.42 -1.29 -1.95
N PRO A 155 -4.95 -0.97 -3.15
CA PRO A 155 -5.18 -1.99 -4.17
C PRO A 155 -3.90 -2.41 -4.87
N TYR A 156 -3.95 -3.65 -5.41
CA TYR A 156 -2.87 -4.24 -6.20
C TYR A 156 -3.41 -4.84 -7.50
N PRO A 157 -2.62 -4.84 -8.59
CA PRO A 157 -3.00 -5.42 -9.89
C PRO A 157 -2.89 -6.96 -9.88
N ILE A 158 -3.58 -7.62 -8.95
CA ILE A 158 -3.49 -9.07 -8.67
C ILE A 158 -3.90 -9.92 -9.87
N GLU A 159 -4.87 -9.44 -10.66
CA GLU A 159 -5.45 -10.18 -11.79
C GLU A 159 -4.74 -9.89 -13.11
N ASP A 160 -3.92 -8.85 -13.16
CA ASP A 160 -3.15 -8.51 -14.35
C ASP A 160 -1.91 -9.42 -14.45
N GLN A 161 -1.92 -10.34 -15.42
CA GLN A 161 -0.84 -11.30 -15.63
C GLN A 161 0.52 -10.64 -15.89
N ARG A 162 0.56 -9.40 -16.37
CA ARG A 162 1.80 -8.65 -16.55
C ARG A 162 2.50 -8.35 -15.23
N TRP A 163 1.72 -8.29 -14.11
CA TRP A 163 2.20 -8.08 -12.74
C TRP A 163 2.39 -9.38 -11.96
N ASN A 164 2.35 -10.53 -12.62
CA ASN A 164 2.69 -11.80 -12.00
C ASN A 164 4.19 -12.08 -12.15
N PHE A 165 4.93 -12.02 -11.05
CA PHE A 165 6.39 -12.25 -10.99
C PHE A 165 6.75 -13.63 -10.43
N SER A 166 5.79 -14.52 -10.24
CA SER A 166 6.07 -15.86 -9.69
C SER A 166 7.11 -16.62 -10.49
N VAL A 167 7.94 -17.35 -9.76
CA VAL A 167 8.84 -18.38 -10.33
C VAL A 167 8.42 -19.76 -9.82
N PRO A 168 8.75 -20.85 -10.52
CA PRO A 168 8.45 -22.20 -10.08
C PRO A 168 8.98 -22.49 -8.67
N ILE A 169 8.21 -23.21 -7.86
CA ILE A 169 8.58 -23.52 -6.45
C ILE A 169 9.97 -24.16 -6.33
N PRO A 170 10.41 -25.07 -7.21
CA PRO A 170 11.77 -25.66 -7.13
C PRO A 170 12.90 -24.64 -7.33
N GLU A 171 12.63 -23.52 -7.99
CA GLU A 171 13.60 -22.45 -8.22
C GLU A 171 13.69 -21.46 -7.05
N GLN A 172 12.71 -21.49 -6.12
CA GLN A 172 12.69 -20.61 -4.96
C GLN A 172 13.66 -21.08 -3.88
N SER A 173 14.45 -20.15 -3.32
CA SER A 173 15.42 -20.46 -2.27
C SER A 173 15.53 -19.38 -1.20
N GLY A 174 15.54 -19.80 0.06
CA GLY A 174 15.88 -18.91 1.17
C GLY A 174 14.80 -17.91 1.57
N ILE A 175 15.26 -16.89 2.27
CA ILE A 175 14.44 -15.88 2.96
C ILE A 175 14.76 -14.50 2.39
N PHE A 176 13.74 -13.73 2.04
CA PHE A 176 13.88 -12.30 1.80
C PHE A 176 13.44 -11.52 3.03
N VAL A 177 14.30 -10.68 3.60
CA VAL A 177 13.92 -9.77 4.69
C VAL A 177 13.26 -8.54 4.08
N GLY A 178 11.94 -8.43 4.26
CA GLY A 178 11.11 -7.45 3.57
C GLY A 178 11.32 -6.01 4.01
N THR A 179 11.67 -5.79 5.27
CA THR A 179 11.90 -4.45 5.83
C THR A 179 13.23 -3.89 5.35
N ARG A 180 13.24 -2.61 4.97
CA ARG A 180 14.44 -1.89 4.50
C ARG A 180 14.67 -0.54 5.21
N GLU A 181 13.79 -0.18 6.14
CA GLU A 181 13.86 1.06 6.91
C GLU A 181 14.46 0.74 8.29
N TRP A 182 15.77 0.94 8.40
CA TRP A 182 16.57 0.57 9.57
C TRP A 182 16.36 1.51 10.76
N ASP A 183 16.03 2.78 10.48
CA ASP A 183 15.90 3.85 11.49
C ASP A 183 14.47 3.98 12.07
N VAL A 184 13.53 3.14 11.63
CA VAL A 184 12.14 3.17 12.12
C VAL A 184 11.93 2.08 13.18
N PRO A 185 11.87 2.40 14.47
CA PRO A 185 11.84 1.40 15.55
C PRO A 185 10.68 0.40 15.42
N SER A 186 9.49 0.87 15.03
CA SER A 186 8.29 0.03 14.88
C SER A 186 8.39 -0.99 13.75
N ARG A 187 9.34 -0.84 12.82
CA ARG A 187 9.63 -1.83 11.79
C ARG A 187 10.32 -3.08 12.32
N ASN A 188 10.88 -3.02 13.54
CA ASN A 188 11.58 -4.14 14.19
C ASN A 188 12.61 -4.84 13.28
N HIS A 189 13.30 -4.07 12.43
CA HIS A 189 14.20 -4.63 11.43
C HIS A 189 15.31 -5.48 12.03
N LEU A 190 15.93 -5.02 13.15
CA LEU A 190 16.96 -5.79 13.86
C LEU A 190 16.43 -7.14 14.35
N ALA A 191 15.22 -7.18 14.91
CA ALA A 191 14.59 -8.43 15.33
C ALA A 191 14.35 -9.36 14.14
N ALA A 192 13.90 -8.83 13.00
CA ALA A 192 13.72 -9.61 11.78
C ALA A 192 15.05 -10.20 11.27
N LEU A 193 16.15 -9.46 11.34
CA LEU A 193 17.49 -9.95 11.00
C LEU A 193 17.96 -11.06 11.94
N ILE A 194 17.72 -10.93 13.25
CA ILE A 194 18.08 -11.96 14.24
C ILE A 194 17.28 -13.26 13.96
N VAL A 195 15.97 -13.14 13.74
CA VAL A 195 15.14 -14.30 13.39
C VAL A 195 15.57 -14.93 12.07
N ALA A 196 15.86 -14.12 11.04
CA ALA A 196 16.34 -14.61 9.76
C ALA A 196 17.66 -15.38 9.88
N ARG A 197 18.60 -14.90 10.74
CA ARG A 197 19.84 -15.59 11.05
C ARG A 197 19.57 -16.95 11.73
N GLN A 198 18.72 -16.97 12.75
CA GLN A 198 18.37 -18.22 13.45
C GLN A 198 17.71 -19.24 12.50
N LEU A 199 16.81 -18.79 11.62
CA LEU A 199 16.21 -19.63 10.59
C LEU A 199 17.26 -20.14 9.59
N CYS A 200 18.20 -19.29 9.19
CA CYS A 200 19.32 -19.68 8.34
C CYS A 200 20.15 -20.81 8.97
N GLU A 201 20.51 -20.69 10.25
CA GLU A 201 21.24 -21.70 10.99
C GLU A 201 20.47 -23.03 11.12
N ALA A 202 19.15 -22.94 11.36
CA ALA A 202 18.31 -24.12 11.57
C ALA A 202 17.92 -24.85 10.27
N THR A 203 17.84 -24.14 9.13
CA THR A 203 17.28 -24.68 7.88
C THR A 203 18.26 -24.66 6.70
N ASP A 204 19.46 -24.16 6.90
CA ASP A 204 20.47 -23.90 5.86
C ASP A 204 20.00 -22.95 4.74
N ALA A 205 18.87 -22.24 4.94
CA ALA A 205 18.29 -21.36 3.95
C ALA A 205 19.09 -20.04 3.82
N PRO A 206 19.52 -19.61 2.63
CA PRO A 206 20.18 -18.32 2.45
C PRO A 206 19.23 -17.16 2.75
N VAL A 207 19.79 -16.04 3.19
CA VAL A 207 19.04 -14.83 3.55
C VAL A 207 19.45 -13.68 2.63
N THR A 208 18.48 -13.01 2.06
CA THR A 208 18.70 -11.78 1.28
C THR A 208 18.16 -10.58 2.04
N VAL A 209 18.97 -9.54 2.18
CA VAL A 209 18.68 -8.30 2.89
C VAL A 209 18.90 -7.11 1.98
N THR A 210 17.97 -6.16 1.98
CA THR A 210 18.17 -4.87 1.33
C THR A 210 18.91 -3.93 2.29
N ASN A 211 20.15 -3.58 1.95
CA ASN A 211 20.96 -2.65 2.71
C ASN A 211 21.17 -1.34 1.93
N LEU A 212 20.26 -0.38 2.10
CA LEU A 212 20.38 0.96 1.54
C LEU A 212 21.08 1.94 2.50
N ASP A 213 21.36 1.51 3.74
CA ASP A 213 22.04 2.30 4.78
C ASP A 213 23.58 2.22 4.69
N GLY A 214 24.08 1.53 3.67
CA GLY A 214 25.49 1.49 3.33
C GLY A 214 26.36 0.91 4.45
N TYR A 215 27.35 1.68 4.91
CA TYR A 215 28.33 1.22 5.90
C TYR A 215 27.70 0.79 7.23
N ARG A 216 26.71 1.53 7.74
CA ARG A 216 26.06 1.22 9.02
C ARG A 216 25.37 -0.15 8.96
N GLY A 217 24.61 -0.38 7.91
CA GLY A 217 23.94 -1.67 7.70
C GLY A 217 24.94 -2.81 7.57
N ARG A 218 26.03 -2.64 6.80
CA ARG A 218 27.08 -3.67 6.70
C ARG A 218 27.71 -3.98 8.04
N ARG A 219 28.02 -2.96 8.85
CA ARG A 219 28.59 -3.15 10.19
C ARG A 219 27.64 -3.94 11.09
N LEU A 220 26.35 -3.59 11.13
CA LEU A 220 25.36 -4.33 11.92
C LEU A 220 25.26 -5.79 11.45
N LEU A 221 25.23 -6.04 10.14
CA LEU A 221 25.14 -7.39 9.58
C LEU A 221 26.38 -8.21 9.88
N SER A 222 27.59 -7.61 9.90
CA SER A 222 28.81 -8.30 10.31
C SER A 222 28.81 -8.76 11.77
N GLU A 223 28.24 -7.94 12.66
CA GLU A 223 28.09 -8.29 14.09
C GLU A 223 27.07 -9.43 14.31
N LEU A 224 26.08 -9.56 13.43
CA LEU A 224 25.09 -10.65 13.51
C LEU A 224 25.67 -12.01 13.15
N LYS A 225 26.82 -12.09 12.48
CA LYS A 225 27.55 -13.34 12.16
C LYS A 225 26.66 -14.39 11.49
N PHE A 226 26.09 -14.06 10.34
CA PHE A 226 25.39 -15.05 9.51
C PHE A 226 26.37 -16.17 9.10
N PRO A 227 25.88 -17.41 8.90
CA PRO A 227 26.71 -18.49 8.37
C PRO A 227 27.38 -18.09 7.05
N GLU A 228 28.62 -18.58 6.86
CA GLU A 228 29.43 -18.22 5.70
C GLU A 228 28.71 -18.52 4.38
N GLY A 229 28.74 -17.56 3.44
CA GLY A 229 28.10 -17.68 2.13
C GLY A 229 26.56 -17.60 2.13
N LYS A 230 25.90 -17.48 3.28
CA LYS A 230 24.44 -17.50 3.37
C LYS A 230 23.77 -16.13 3.33
N LEU A 231 24.52 -15.04 3.56
CA LEU A 231 23.97 -13.69 3.50
C LEU A 231 24.22 -13.05 2.13
N ARG A 232 23.15 -12.55 1.50
CA ARG A 232 23.19 -11.81 0.24
C ARG A 232 22.69 -10.39 0.50
N LEU A 233 23.41 -9.36 -0.01
CA LEU A 233 23.02 -7.96 0.15
C LEU A 233 22.60 -7.33 -1.16
N ILE A 234 21.47 -6.63 -1.13
CA ILE A 234 21.03 -5.72 -2.18
C ILE A 234 21.37 -4.30 -1.72
N GLU A 235 22.44 -3.72 -2.25
CA GLU A 235 22.98 -2.42 -1.84
C GLU A 235 22.72 -1.29 -2.84
N LYS A 236 22.10 -1.60 -3.98
CA LYS A 236 21.75 -0.62 -5.01
C LYS A 236 20.25 -0.58 -5.20
N TRP A 237 19.72 0.61 -5.42
CA TRP A 237 18.34 0.79 -5.84
C TRP A 237 18.08 0.01 -7.13
N LYS A 238 16.98 -0.72 -7.13
CA LYS A 238 16.46 -1.44 -8.29
C LYS A 238 15.21 -0.73 -8.80
N SER A 239 14.91 -0.89 -10.09
CA SER A 239 13.57 -0.58 -10.58
C SER A 239 12.55 -1.44 -9.83
N TYR A 240 11.31 -0.99 -9.72
CA TYR A 240 10.29 -1.76 -8.99
C TYR A 240 10.09 -3.17 -9.57
N PRO A 241 10.02 -3.36 -10.91
CA PRO A 241 9.97 -4.72 -11.48
C PRO A 241 11.19 -5.58 -11.15
N ASP A 242 12.39 -5.00 -11.14
CA ASP A 242 13.61 -5.77 -10.80
C ASP A 242 13.67 -6.12 -9.30
N TYR A 243 13.12 -5.26 -8.46
CA TYR A 243 12.94 -5.55 -7.04
C TYR A 243 11.96 -6.73 -6.85
N LEU A 244 10.81 -6.75 -7.54
CA LEU A 244 9.87 -7.86 -7.49
C LEU A 244 10.48 -9.17 -8.02
N ARG A 245 11.25 -9.12 -9.12
CA ARG A 245 11.99 -10.31 -9.61
C ARG A 245 12.97 -10.82 -8.58
N ALA A 246 13.64 -9.94 -7.84
CA ALA A 246 14.54 -10.34 -6.77
C ALA A 246 13.79 -11.00 -5.61
N ILE A 247 12.64 -10.47 -5.20
CA ILE A 247 11.79 -11.06 -4.16
C ILE A 247 11.31 -12.46 -4.59
N ALA A 248 10.82 -12.60 -5.81
CA ALA A 248 10.21 -13.83 -6.33
C ALA A 248 11.11 -15.07 -6.27
N GLN A 249 12.44 -14.88 -6.18
CA GLN A 249 13.42 -15.98 -6.07
C GLN A 249 13.43 -16.65 -4.68
N HIS A 250 12.66 -16.14 -3.71
CA HIS A 250 12.71 -16.60 -2.33
C HIS A 250 11.51 -17.48 -1.98
N LYS A 251 11.68 -18.33 -0.97
CA LYS A 251 10.61 -19.17 -0.43
C LYS A 251 9.59 -18.39 0.39
N ILE A 252 10.06 -17.38 1.14
CA ILE A 252 9.26 -16.52 2.00
C ILE A 252 9.81 -15.10 2.01
N VAL A 253 8.92 -14.14 2.28
CA VAL A 253 9.28 -12.80 2.78
C VAL A 253 9.06 -12.79 4.28
N LEU A 254 10.09 -12.42 5.05
CA LEU A 254 10.03 -12.27 6.49
C LEU A 254 10.07 -10.81 6.88
N GLN A 255 9.18 -10.37 7.75
CA GLN A 255 9.21 -9.06 8.39
C GLN A 255 8.57 -9.10 9.78
N LEU A 256 8.93 -8.15 10.64
CA LEU A 256 8.38 -8.04 11.99
C LEU A 256 7.83 -6.63 12.28
N ASP A 257 7.36 -5.93 11.25
CA ASP A 257 6.77 -4.60 11.37
C ASP A 257 5.54 -4.62 12.28
N ARG A 258 5.48 -3.67 13.21
CA ARG A 258 4.38 -3.46 14.18
C ARG A 258 3.82 -2.04 14.08
N SER A 259 3.83 -1.49 12.90
CA SER A 259 3.42 -0.09 12.64
C SER A 259 1.96 0.05 12.22
N HIS A 260 1.20 -1.05 12.05
CA HIS A 260 -0.15 -1.04 11.46
C HIS A 260 -0.19 -0.22 10.16
N VAL A 261 0.74 -0.52 9.25
CA VAL A 261 0.87 0.14 7.94
C VAL A 261 -0.07 -0.46 6.91
N PRO A 262 -0.21 0.15 5.72
CA PRO A 262 -0.96 -0.48 4.61
C PRO A 262 -0.45 -1.86 4.20
N GLY A 263 0.88 -2.15 4.36
CA GLY A 263 1.44 -3.48 4.11
C GLY A 263 2.03 -3.65 2.71
N GLN A 264 2.82 -2.68 2.21
CA GLN A 264 3.42 -2.78 0.88
C GLN A 264 4.25 -4.06 0.70
N VAL A 265 4.99 -4.48 1.71
CA VAL A 265 5.84 -5.70 1.65
C VAL A 265 5.01 -6.95 1.35
N ALA A 266 3.83 -7.08 1.98
CA ALA A 266 2.92 -8.19 1.71
C ALA A 266 2.26 -8.08 0.33
N GLY A 267 1.93 -6.85 -0.11
CA GLY A 267 1.44 -6.62 -1.46
C GLY A 267 2.45 -7.01 -2.54
N ASP A 268 3.72 -6.69 -2.33
CA ASP A 268 4.82 -7.11 -3.21
C ASP A 268 4.97 -8.64 -3.22
N ALA A 269 4.85 -9.29 -2.06
CA ALA A 269 4.88 -10.75 -1.94
C ALA A 269 3.70 -11.43 -2.68
N LEU A 270 2.51 -10.82 -2.69
CA LEU A 270 1.36 -11.31 -3.47
C LEU A 270 1.64 -11.31 -4.98
N LEU A 271 2.28 -10.25 -5.51
CA LEU A 271 2.67 -10.18 -6.92
C LEU A 271 3.75 -11.21 -7.28
N CYS A 272 4.57 -11.60 -6.30
CA CYS A 272 5.61 -12.62 -6.45
C CYS A 272 5.11 -14.05 -6.18
N ARG A 273 3.87 -14.22 -5.74
CA ARG A 273 3.29 -15.51 -5.35
C ARG A 273 4.11 -16.25 -4.28
N ILE A 274 4.60 -15.54 -3.28
CA ILE A 274 5.33 -16.10 -2.14
C ILE A 274 4.71 -15.67 -0.81
N PRO A 275 4.72 -16.51 0.25
CA PRO A 275 4.17 -16.15 1.54
C PRO A 275 4.90 -14.97 2.18
N CYS A 276 4.14 -14.02 2.73
CA CYS A 276 4.65 -13.03 3.66
C CYS A 276 4.42 -13.52 5.10
N VAL A 277 5.47 -13.52 5.90
CA VAL A 277 5.46 -14.02 7.29
C VAL A 277 5.80 -12.92 8.26
N GLY A 278 4.97 -12.76 9.29
CA GLY A 278 5.06 -11.68 10.26
C GLY A 278 4.48 -10.36 9.73
N GLY A 279 4.74 -9.27 10.47
CA GLY A 279 4.10 -7.99 10.21
C GLY A 279 2.62 -7.93 10.61
N ASP A 280 2.14 -6.75 10.95
CA ASP A 280 0.76 -6.48 11.34
C ASP A 280 0.06 -5.48 10.42
N GLY A 281 0.62 -5.25 9.24
CA GLY A 281 0.04 -4.36 8.25
C GLY A 281 -1.34 -4.84 7.76
N THR A 282 -2.07 -3.93 7.15
CA THR A 282 -3.43 -4.22 6.67
C THR A 282 -3.46 -5.35 5.65
N ILE A 283 -2.53 -5.34 4.67
CA ILE A 283 -2.49 -6.37 3.63
C ILE A 283 -2.12 -7.72 4.25
N GLU A 284 -1.17 -7.77 5.20
CA GLU A 284 -0.80 -8.98 5.94
C GLU A 284 -2.02 -9.60 6.63
N ARG A 285 -2.78 -8.79 7.36
CA ARG A 285 -3.98 -9.23 8.10
C ARG A 285 -5.09 -9.73 7.17
N ILE A 286 -5.28 -9.08 6.02
CA ILE A 286 -6.32 -9.44 5.05
C ILE A 286 -5.94 -10.70 4.27
N THR A 287 -4.70 -10.80 3.78
CA THR A 287 -4.34 -11.80 2.77
C THR A 287 -3.49 -12.94 3.30
N PHE A 288 -2.77 -12.71 4.40
CA PHE A 288 -1.92 -13.72 5.04
C PHE A 288 -2.34 -13.98 6.51
N PRO A 289 -3.64 -14.20 6.84
CA PRO A 289 -4.09 -14.28 8.23
C PRO A 289 -3.41 -15.42 9.02
N LYS A 290 -3.00 -16.48 8.34
CA LYS A 290 -2.30 -17.61 8.95
C LYS A 290 -0.82 -17.34 9.25
N THR A 291 -0.21 -16.36 8.59
CA THR A 291 1.23 -16.07 8.70
C THR A 291 1.53 -14.63 9.15
N CYS A 292 0.53 -13.74 9.24
CA CYS A 292 0.71 -12.37 9.75
C CYS A 292 1.16 -12.38 11.22
N GLY A 293 1.75 -11.28 11.66
CA GLY A 293 2.27 -11.13 13.01
C GLY A 293 1.25 -10.69 14.05
N GLU A 294 0.03 -10.31 13.67
CA GLU A 294 -0.98 -9.83 14.61
C GLU A 294 -1.30 -10.88 15.68
N GLY A 295 -1.19 -10.47 16.96
CA GLY A 295 -1.44 -11.35 18.11
C GLY A 295 -0.40 -12.46 18.33
N ARG A 296 0.68 -12.54 17.54
CA ARG A 296 1.69 -13.58 17.64
C ARG A 296 3.00 -13.08 18.22
N SER A 297 3.65 -13.92 19.00
CA SER A 297 5.02 -13.72 19.46
C SER A 297 6.03 -13.92 18.32
N ILE A 298 7.23 -13.41 18.51
CA ILE A 298 8.36 -13.61 17.57
C ILE A 298 8.67 -15.10 17.37
N ASN A 299 8.58 -15.90 18.45
CA ASN A 299 8.85 -17.35 18.38
C ASN A 299 7.79 -18.08 17.54
N GLU A 300 6.52 -17.73 17.66
CA GLU A 300 5.46 -18.31 16.82
C GLU A 300 5.66 -17.93 15.35
N ILE A 301 6.04 -16.69 15.04
CA ILE A 301 6.38 -16.25 13.69
C ILE A 301 7.58 -17.01 13.16
N ALA A 302 8.62 -17.19 13.95
CA ALA A 302 9.80 -17.98 13.57
C ALA A 302 9.45 -19.45 13.29
N SER A 303 8.57 -20.06 14.10
CA SER A 303 8.10 -21.44 13.86
C SER A 303 7.32 -21.54 12.54
N ILE A 304 6.40 -20.63 12.27
CA ILE A 304 5.66 -20.56 11.00
C ILE A 304 6.62 -20.41 9.82
N ALA A 305 7.62 -19.54 9.93
CA ALA A 305 8.63 -19.35 8.89
C ALA A 305 9.44 -20.61 8.64
N ALA A 306 9.86 -21.33 9.70
CA ALA A 306 10.59 -22.60 9.60
C ALA A 306 9.78 -23.68 8.87
N ASP A 307 8.49 -23.81 9.20
CA ASP A 307 7.59 -24.74 8.53
C ASP A 307 7.43 -24.43 7.04
N LEU A 308 7.26 -23.16 6.70
CA LEU A 308 7.16 -22.72 5.31
C LEU A 308 8.47 -22.92 4.53
N LEU A 309 9.63 -22.81 5.16
CA LEU A 309 10.91 -23.09 4.53
C LEU A 309 11.06 -24.58 4.21
N LYS A 310 10.51 -25.44 5.07
CA LYS A 310 10.62 -26.90 5.00
C LYS A 310 9.57 -27.53 4.08
N TYR A 311 8.31 -27.09 4.14
CA TYR A 311 7.17 -27.77 3.51
C TYR A 311 6.64 -26.96 2.30
N PRO A 312 6.96 -27.38 1.04
CA PRO A 312 6.48 -26.69 -0.17
C PRO A 312 4.96 -26.72 -0.30
N ASP A 313 4.30 -27.82 0.05
CA ASP A 313 2.83 -27.95 -0.05
C ASP A 313 2.11 -26.94 0.87
N LEU A 314 2.70 -26.65 2.05
CA LEU A 314 2.17 -25.64 2.96
C LEU A 314 2.29 -24.25 2.34
N ARG A 315 3.42 -23.93 1.69
CA ARG A 315 3.57 -22.64 0.96
C ARG A 315 2.52 -22.48 -0.11
N GLU A 316 2.30 -23.53 -0.89
CA GLU A 316 1.31 -23.54 -1.97
C GLU A 316 -0.12 -23.33 -1.44
N ALA A 317 -0.47 -24.03 -0.34
CA ALA A 317 -1.77 -23.89 0.30
C ALA A 317 -1.99 -22.46 0.82
N ILE A 318 -1.00 -21.89 1.52
CA ILE A 318 -1.05 -20.49 2.00
C ILE A 318 -1.20 -19.53 0.82
N MET A 319 -0.43 -19.70 -0.25
CA MET A 319 -0.51 -18.79 -1.40
C MET A 319 -1.85 -18.89 -2.13
N ARG A 320 -2.41 -20.08 -2.26
CA ARG A 320 -3.75 -20.28 -2.85
C ARG A 320 -4.81 -19.48 -2.09
N GLU A 321 -4.83 -19.61 -0.77
CA GLU A 321 -5.74 -18.88 0.11
C GLU A 321 -5.51 -17.35 0.05
N SER A 322 -4.25 -16.94 0.14
CA SER A 322 -3.89 -15.51 0.08
C SER A 322 -4.32 -14.86 -1.24
N GLN A 323 -4.21 -15.57 -2.36
CA GLN A 323 -4.66 -15.08 -3.66
C GLN A 323 -6.20 -14.95 -3.76
N VAL A 324 -6.95 -15.80 -3.08
CA VAL A 324 -8.41 -15.66 -2.99
C VAL A 324 -8.76 -14.38 -2.23
N HIS A 325 -8.23 -14.23 -1.01
CA HIS A 325 -8.47 -13.02 -0.20
C HIS A 325 -8.02 -11.73 -0.92
N ALA A 326 -6.88 -11.80 -1.63
CA ALA A 326 -6.37 -10.66 -2.37
C ALA A 326 -7.31 -10.25 -3.52
N ARG A 327 -7.86 -11.19 -4.30
CA ARG A 327 -8.83 -10.89 -5.36
C ARG A 327 -10.08 -10.23 -4.81
N GLU A 328 -10.62 -10.75 -3.71
CA GLU A 328 -11.86 -10.26 -3.11
C GLU A 328 -11.71 -8.88 -2.47
N ARG A 329 -10.53 -8.55 -1.93
CA ARG A 329 -10.36 -7.38 -1.07
C ARG A 329 -9.39 -6.33 -1.61
N LEU A 330 -8.39 -6.72 -2.41
CA LEU A 330 -7.30 -5.87 -2.87
C LEU A 330 -7.22 -5.72 -4.38
N SER A 331 -7.99 -6.48 -5.17
CA SER A 331 -7.95 -6.35 -6.62
C SER A 331 -8.35 -4.93 -7.05
N PHE A 332 -7.89 -4.52 -8.22
CA PHE A 332 -8.28 -3.23 -8.79
C PHE A 332 -9.78 -3.13 -9.01
N GLU A 333 -10.44 -4.21 -9.36
CA GLU A 333 -11.90 -4.27 -9.50
C GLU A 333 -12.61 -4.06 -8.16
N ALA A 334 -12.20 -4.79 -7.11
CA ALA A 334 -12.77 -4.66 -5.78
C ALA A 334 -12.62 -3.23 -5.24
N ALA A 335 -11.43 -2.64 -5.35
CA ALA A 335 -11.17 -1.28 -4.90
C ALA A 335 -11.95 -0.24 -5.72
N ARG A 336 -12.01 -0.38 -7.04
CA ARG A 336 -12.82 0.52 -7.91
C ARG A 336 -14.29 0.49 -7.50
N SER A 337 -14.84 -0.70 -7.27
CA SER A 337 -16.24 -0.86 -6.83
C SER A 337 -16.50 -0.19 -5.49
N GLN A 338 -15.60 -0.36 -4.51
CA GLN A 338 -15.71 0.28 -3.19
C GLN A 338 -15.64 1.81 -3.30
N LEU A 339 -14.68 2.33 -4.07
CA LEU A 339 -14.50 3.76 -4.30
C LEU A 339 -15.71 4.38 -5.02
N ALA A 340 -16.22 3.71 -6.06
CA ALA A 340 -17.39 4.18 -6.79
C ALA A 340 -18.61 4.28 -5.86
N LYS A 341 -18.90 3.24 -5.09
CA LYS A 341 -20.00 3.23 -4.11
C LYS A 341 -19.85 4.34 -3.09
N PHE A 342 -18.63 4.54 -2.55
CA PHE A 342 -18.34 5.58 -1.57
C PHE A 342 -18.60 6.97 -2.14
N PHE A 343 -18.07 7.31 -3.31
CA PHE A 343 -18.26 8.64 -3.89
C PHE A 343 -19.68 8.88 -4.40
N VAL A 344 -20.39 7.88 -4.91
CA VAL A 344 -21.82 7.98 -5.22
C VAL A 344 -22.61 8.33 -3.96
N HIS A 345 -22.30 7.68 -2.83
CA HIS A 345 -22.95 8.00 -1.56
C HIS A 345 -22.66 9.44 -1.11
N LEU A 346 -21.44 9.91 -1.24
CA LEU A 346 -21.07 11.31 -0.91
C LEU A 346 -21.81 12.33 -1.80
N GLN A 347 -22.05 12.01 -3.06
CA GLN A 347 -22.71 12.88 -4.03
C GLN A 347 -24.24 12.81 -3.96
N GLY A 348 -24.81 11.67 -3.57
CA GLY A 348 -26.26 11.49 -3.41
C GLY A 348 -26.92 12.46 -2.44
N ALA A 349 -26.12 13.21 -1.70
CA ALA A 349 -26.55 14.38 -0.94
C ALA A 349 -26.54 15.70 -1.76
N THR A 350 -25.94 15.77 -2.98
CA THR A 350 -25.69 17.05 -3.68
C THR A 350 -25.63 16.97 -5.22
N ALA A 351 -26.50 16.25 -5.94
CA ALA A 351 -26.69 16.36 -7.39
C ALA A 351 -26.03 15.30 -8.32
N PRO A 352 -26.59 15.08 -9.53
CA PRO A 352 -26.17 13.99 -10.42
C PRO A 352 -24.84 14.31 -11.13
N TRP A 353 -24.06 13.27 -11.37
CA TRP A 353 -22.84 13.27 -12.19
C TRP A 353 -23.09 13.93 -13.56
N PRO A 354 -22.24 14.87 -14.02
CA PRO A 354 -22.36 15.42 -15.36
C PRO A 354 -22.24 14.27 -16.38
N ARG A 355 -23.25 14.16 -17.26
CA ARG A 355 -23.16 13.27 -18.42
C ARG A 355 -22.01 13.72 -19.30
N GLU A 356 -21.26 12.78 -19.87
CA GLU A 356 -20.25 13.10 -20.89
C GLU A 356 -20.84 14.04 -21.94
N PRO A 357 -20.09 15.08 -22.38
CA PRO A 357 -20.49 15.84 -23.53
C PRO A 357 -20.66 14.88 -24.71
N ALA A 358 -21.85 14.86 -25.28
CA ALA A 358 -22.14 14.08 -26.47
C ALA A 358 -21.04 14.38 -27.50
N ALA A 359 -20.41 13.32 -28.04
CA ALA A 359 -19.44 13.45 -29.10
C ALA A 359 -20.06 14.31 -30.19
N SER A 360 -19.51 15.50 -30.41
CA SER A 360 -19.91 16.37 -31.51
C SER A 360 -19.60 15.63 -32.80
N GLY A 361 -20.65 15.09 -33.42
CA GLY A 361 -20.56 14.48 -34.73
C GLY A 361 -19.96 15.49 -35.72
N SER A 362 -18.80 15.17 -36.25
CA SER A 362 -18.24 15.80 -37.43
C SER A 362 -19.10 15.38 -38.63
N GLN A 363 -19.81 16.35 -39.20
CA GLN A 363 -20.22 16.30 -40.58
C GLN A 363 -19.03 16.67 -41.47
#